data_e135bbbb3ea72bccbffe230e7564ad44
#
_entry.id   e135bbbb3ea72bccbffe230e7564ad44
#
_cell.length_a   1.000
_cell.length_b   1.000
_cell.length_c   1.000
_cell.angle_alpha   90.00
_cell.angle_beta   90.00
_cell.angle_gamma   90.00
#
_symmetry.space_group_name_H-M   'P 1'
#
loop_
_entity.id
_entity.type
_entity.pdbx_description
1 polymer ?
#
loop_
_entity_poly.entity_id
_entity_poly.type
_entity_poly.pdbx_seq_one_letter_code
_entity_poly.pdbx_strand_id
1 'polypeptide(L)'
;MALFEYTVEAQSGHARAGSFETAHGTVKTPLFMPVGTSATVKGIRPQTLKEIGSQIVLSNTYHLAMRPGADLVAEAGGLHKFCAYDGPMLTDSGGFQIFSLEDTRKLDDDGVTFTSIYDGDKIRWTPEDNMDIQQKLGADIIMQLDQCPPYPATREFVQRAVDLSANWARRCLSAHKREDQALFAICQGGMHLDLRLDSIARLKQIGQESVASGHKDFAGFGIGGYSVGEGHETMFETLGDVARALPENKPRYLMGVGNPTTLVRAVHEGVDMFDCVLPTRTARMGTAFSSQGRMNMRNAKFKHDFGPLDPACSCPTCKTHSRSYIRHLVKQNEMLGSVLLSIHNLYFLLHLMDSAREAVLAGAYEEFYQDWMNSPAAKDY
;
A
#
# COMPACT_ATOMS: atom_id res chain seq x y z
N MET A 1 -17.87 13.00 -11.26
CA MET A 1 -18.00 11.64 -10.71
C MET A 1 -18.41 11.76 -9.25
N ALA A 2 -19.21 10.83 -8.75
CA ALA A 2 -19.44 10.78 -7.31
C ALA A 2 -18.14 10.34 -6.60
N LEU A 3 -17.96 10.77 -5.35
CA LEU A 3 -16.77 10.40 -4.58
C LEU A 3 -16.69 8.86 -4.47
N PHE A 4 -15.49 8.34 -4.66
CA PHE A 4 -15.12 6.93 -4.54
C PHE A 4 -15.80 5.95 -5.53
N GLU A 5 -16.44 6.44 -6.58
CA GLU A 5 -16.89 5.60 -7.68
C GLU A 5 -15.72 5.31 -8.62
N TYR A 6 -15.32 4.03 -8.68
CA TYR A 6 -14.23 3.60 -9.54
C TYR A 6 -14.71 3.38 -10.98
N THR A 7 -14.08 4.05 -11.91
CA THR A 7 -14.32 3.90 -13.33
C THR A 7 -13.12 3.23 -14.00
N VAL A 8 -13.34 2.09 -14.64
CA VAL A 8 -12.32 1.49 -15.53
C VAL A 8 -12.34 2.24 -16.85
N GLU A 9 -11.25 2.91 -17.19
CA GLU A 9 -11.10 3.73 -18.40
C GLU A 9 -10.61 2.89 -19.59
N ALA A 10 -9.73 1.91 -19.32
CA ALA A 10 -9.22 0.97 -20.31
C ALA A 10 -8.81 -0.35 -19.66
N GLN A 11 -8.71 -1.39 -20.50
CA GLN A 11 -8.25 -2.71 -20.13
C GLN A 11 -7.39 -3.29 -21.25
N SER A 12 -6.27 -3.95 -20.88
CA SER A 12 -5.38 -4.68 -21.77
C SER A 12 -5.04 -6.03 -21.15
N GLY A 13 -5.61 -7.11 -21.67
CA GLY A 13 -5.63 -8.41 -20.97
C GLY A 13 -6.41 -8.31 -19.66
N HIS A 14 -5.78 -8.64 -18.53
CA HIS A 14 -6.35 -8.43 -17.20
C HIS A 14 -5.91 -7.11 -16.56
N ALA A 15 -4.87 -6.45 -17.08
CA ALA A 15 -4.40 -5.16 -16.62
C ALA A 15 -5.46 -4.08 -16.87
N ARG A 16 -5.67 -3.21 -15.86
CA ARG A 16 -6.72 -2.17 -15.88
C ARG A 16 -6.13 -0.79 -15.63
N ALA A 17 -6.61 0.20 -16.35
CA ALA A 17 -6.42 1.61 -16.03
C ALA A 17 -7.78 2.19 -15.62
N GLY A 18 -7.82 2.83 -14.46
CA GLY A 18 -9.05 3.43 -13.95
C GLY A 18 -8.79 4.67 -13.12
N SER A 19 -9.86 5.27 -12.61
CA SER A 19 -9.78 6.41 -11.71
C SER A 19 -10.99 6.50 -10.80
N PHE A 20 -10.83 7.23 -9.70
CA PHE A 20 -11.90 7.65 -8.80
C PHE A 20 -11.56 8.99 -8.13
N GLU A 21 -12.60 9.72 -7.73
CA GLU A 21 -12.44 10.98 -7.01
C GLU A 21 -12.43 10.75 -5.50
N THR A 22 -11.58 11.50 -4.80
CA THR A 22 -11.59 11.63 -3.34
C THR A 22 -11.88 13.07 -2.94
N ALA A 23 -12.04 13.34 -1.65
CA ALA A 23 -12.20 14.72 -1.17
C ALA A 23 -10.97 15.60 -1.43
N HIS A 24 -9.79 15.00 -1.65
CA HIS A 24 -8.51 15.71 -1.82
C HIS A 24 -7.89 15.52 -3.21
N GLY A 25 -8.64 14.98 -4.16
CA GLY A 25 -8.22 14.87 -5.56
C GLY A 25 -8.49 13.53 -6.21
N THR A 26 -8.18 13.46 -7.50
CA THR A 26 -8.35 12.26 -8.34
C THR A 26 -7.23 11.26 -8.10
N VAL A 27 -7.58 10.01 -7.95
CA VAL A 27 -6.65 8.87 -7.89
C VAL A 27 -6.76 8.08 -9.20
N LYS A 28 -5.65 7.89 -9.91
CA LYS A 28 -5.54 7.15 -11.17
C LYS A 28 -4.73 5.88 -10.98
N THR A 29 -5.25 4.75 -11.46
CA THR A 29 -4.63 3.44 -11.33
C THR A 29 -4.13 2.89 -12.67
N PRO A 30 -3.15 1.95 -12.68
CA PRO A 30 -2.42 1.43 -11.53
C PRO A 30 -1.54 2.48 -10.86
N LEU A 31 -1.28 2.33 -9.56
CA LEU A 31 -0.47 3.28 -8.81
C LEU A 31 0.29 2.63 -7.63
N PHE A 32 1.36 3.30 -7.21
CA PHE A 32 2.10 2.97 -5.99
C PHE A 32 1.94 4.07 -4.94
N MET A 33 1.71 3.69 -3.68
CA MET A 33 1.55 4.60 -2.54
C MET A 33 2.83 4.65 -1.71
N PRO A 34 3.52 5.79 -1.59
CA PRO A 34 4.56 5.98 -0.61
C PRO A 34 4.04 5.81 0.82
N VAL A 35 4.80 5.11 1.67
CA VAL A 35 4.39 4.84 3.06
C VAL A 35 4.93 5.91 4.01
N GLY A 36 4.02 6.63 4.62
CA GLY A 36 4.24 7.64 5.66
C GLY A 36 3.77 7.17 7.04
N THR A 37 4.44 6.18 7.63
CA THR A 37 4.05 5.47 8.86
C THR A 37 3.54 6.39 9.99
N SER A 38 4.20 7.51 10.23
CA SER A 38 3.86 8.47 11.30
C SER A 38 3.48 9.83 10.70
N ALA A 39 2.54 9.85 9.76
CA ALA A 39 2.12 11.01 8.99
C ALA A 39 3.28 11.66 8.18
N THR A 40 4.36 10.92 7.90
CA THR A 40 5.48 11.41 7.10
C THR A 40 6.18 10.26 6.38
N VAL A 41 6.42 10.42 5.10
CA VAL A 41 7.35 9.58 4.34
C VAL A 41 8.77 9.95 4.78
N LYS A 42 9.49 9.01 5.37
CA LYS A 42 10.74 9.30 6.11
C LYS A 42 11.74 10.16 5.34
N GLY A 43 11.97 11.38 5.84
CA GLY A 43 12.91 12.33 5.27
C GLY A 43 12.42 13.07 4.01
N ILE A 44 11.16 12.87 3.61
CA ILE A 44 10.59 13.49 2.41
C ILE A 44 9.51 14.51 2.83
N ARG A 45 9.64 15.74 2.33
CA ARG A 45 8.64 16.78 2.55
C ARG A 45 7.39 16.54 1.69
N PRO A 46 6.21 16.97 2.14
CA PRO A 46 4.97 16.88 1.34
C PRO A 46 5.09 17.46 -0.07
N GLN A 47 5.77 18.61 -0.21
CA GLN A 47 6.00 19.24 -1.52
C GLN A 47 6.82 18.35 -2.45
N THR A 48 7.83 17.66 -1.91
CA THR A 48 8.67 16.75 -2.70
C THR A 48 7.87 15.54 -3.19
N LEU A 49 6.92 15.02 -2.38
CA LEU A 49 6.02 13.94 -2.81
C LEU A 49 5.20 14.35 -4.04
N LYS A 50 4.67 15.58 -4.05
CA LYS A 50 3.97 16.12 -5.22
C LYS A 50 4.88 16.31 -6.42
N GLU A 51 6.09 16.88 -6.22
CA GLU A 51 7.08 17.09 -7.27
C GLU A 51 7.49 15.79 -7.97
N ILE A 52 7.48 14.66 -7.27
CA ILE A 52 7.79 13.34 -7.84
C ILE A 52 6.57 12.57 -8.32
N GLY A 53 5.37 13.17 -8.30
CA GLY A 53 4.16 12.58 -8.87
C GLY A 53 3.39 11.63 -7.94
N SER A 54 3.61 11.69 -6.61
CA SER A 54 2.82 10.90 -5.68
C SER A 54 1.37 11.36 -5.67
N GLN A 55 0.45 10.49 -6.07
CA GLN A 55 -0.98 10.79 -6.12
C GLN A 55 -1.66 10.58 -4.76
N ILE A 56 -1.20 9.62 -3.98
CA ILE A 56 -1.77 9.22 -2.69
C ILE A 56 -0.67 8.73 -1.76
N VAL A 57 -0.80 8.99 -0.47
CA VAL A 57 0.14 8.57 0.57
C VAL A 57 -0.56 7.67 1.57
N LEU A 58 0.09 6.57 1.95
CA LEU A 58 -0.39 5.69 3.00
C LEU A 58 0.20 6.09 4.36
N SER A 59 -0.65 6.19 5.38
CA SER A 59 -0.27 6.36 6.78
C SER A 59 -0.74 5.17 7.63
N ASN A 60 -0.11 4.96 8.79
CA ASN A 60 -0.37 3.78 9.59
C ASN A 60 -1.22 4.11 10.83
N THR A 61 -2.40 3.49 10.91
CA THR A 61 -3.36 3.72 12.00
C THR A 61 -2.80 3.35 13.36
N TYR A 62 -2.14 2.17 13.49
CA TYR A 62 -1.59 1.73 14.77
C TYR A 62 -0.60 2.76 15.34
N HIS A 63 0.39 3.17 14.54
CA HIS A 63 1.41 4.11 14.99
C HIS A 63 0.82 5.48 15.34
N LEU A 64 -0.11 5.98 14.55
CA LEU A 64 -0.74 7.29 14.77
C LEU A 64 -1.70 7.29 15.96
N ALA A 65 -2.41 6.21 16.20
CA ALA A 65 -3.25 6.04 17.37
C ALA A 65 -2.44 5.99 18.67
N MET A 66 -1.26 5.32 18.63
CA MET A 66 -0.36 5.27 19.78
C MET A 66 0.34 6.62 20.01
N ARG A 67 0.85 7.25 18.94
CA ARG A 67 1.55 8.54 18.98
C ARG A 67 1.37 9.29 17.66
N PRO A 68 0.81 10.48 17.67
CA PRO A 68 0.49 11.35 18.83
C PRO A 68 -0.88 11.08 19.47
N GLY A 69 -1.68 10.16 18.95
CA GLY A 69 -3.06 9.90 19.32
C GLY A 69 -4.05 10.46 18.28
N ALA A 70 -5.12 9.70 18.01
CA ALA A 70 -6.11 10.07 17.00
C ALA A 70 -6.89 11.34 17.39
N ASP A 71 -7.16 11.56 18.68
CA ASP A 71 -7.85 12.75 19.16
C ASP A 71 -7.04 14.03 18.89
N LEU A 72 -5.73 14.01 19.15
CA LEU A 72 -4.85 15.15 18.85
C LEU A 72 -4.83 15.46 17.35
N VAL A 73 -4.77 14.41 16.50
CA VAL A 73 -4.82 14.60 15.05
C VAL A 73 -6.16 15.19 14.60
N ALA A 74 -7.27 14.74 15.21
CA ALA A 74 -8.60 15.31 14.95
C ALA A 74 -8.69 16.78 15.37
N GLU A 75 -8.16 17.16 16.55
CA GLU A 75 -8.07 18.56 17.02
C GLU A 75 -7.26 19.43 16.05
N ALA A 76 -6.20 18.87 15.43
CA ALA A 76 -5.42 19.55 14.40
C ALA A 76 -6.15 19.71 13.06
N GLY A 77 -7.34 19.11 12.92
CA GLY A 77 -8.17 19.14 11.72
C GLY A 77 -7.91 17.96 10.75
N GLY A 78 -7.45 16.83 11.27
CA GLY A 78 -7.17 15.59 10.53
C GLY A 78 -5.75 15.53 9.96
N LEU A 79 -5.39 14.36 9.42
CA LEU A 79 -4.03 14.09 8.92
C LEU A 79 -3.55 15.12 7.88
N HIS A 80 -4.41 15.51 6.95
CA HIS A 80 -4.06 16.46 5.88
C HIS A 80 -3.53 17.77 6.45
N LYS A 81 -4.23 18.36 7.44
CA LYS A 81 -3.78 19.58 8.09
C LYS A 81 -2.60 19.34 9.02
N PHE A 82 -2.61 18.23 9.75
CA PHE A 82 -1.57 17.86 10.69
C PHE A 82 -0.19 17.73 10.03
N CYS A 83 -0.11 17.10 8.86
CA CYS A 83 1.15 16.91 8.13
C CYS A 83 1.34 17.86 6.93
N ALA A 84 0.43 18.81 6.71
CA ALA A 84 0.45 19.76 5.59
C ALA A 84 0.55 19.06 4.21
N TYR A 85 -0.17 17.93 4.05
CA TYR A 85 -0.31 17.23 2.79
C TYR A 85 -1.75 17.36 2.30
N ASP A 86 -1.96 17.95 1.12
CA ASP A 86 -3.28 18.28 0.57
C ASP A 86 -3.75 17.32 -0.55
N GLY A 87 -2.99 16.26 -0.81
CA GLY A 87 -3.39 15.17 -1.71
C GLY A 87 -4.13 14.04 -0.99
N PRO A 88 -4.67 13.07 -1.74
CA PRO A 88 -5.32 11.89 -1.18
C PRO A 88 -4.46 11.13 -0.17
N MET A 89 -5.10 10.60 0.88
CA MET A 89 -4.44 9.78 1.90
C MET A 89 -5.23 8.50 2.14
N LEU A 90 -4.50 7.41 2.43
CA LEU A 90 -5.05 6.15 2.90
C LEU A 90 -4.47 5.83 4.28
N THR A 91 -5.29 5.36 5.22
CA THR A 91 -4.81 4.71 6.45
C THR A 91 -5.07 3.21 6.38
N ASP A 92 -4.05 2.40 6.72
CA ASP A 92 -4.25 0.97 6.95
C ASP A 92 -5.08 0.71 8.22
N SER A 93 -5.49 -0.54 8.45
CA SER A 93 -6.23 -0.90 9.67
C SER A 93 -5.36 -0.92 10.95
N GLY A 94 -4.03 -0.95 10.81
CA GLY A 94 -3.12 -1.26 11.91
C GLY A 94 -3.11 -2.73 12.33
N GLY A 95 -3.92 -3.57 11.68
CA GLY A 95 -4.04 -5.00 11.99
C GLY A 95 -2.72 -5.73 11.89
N PHE A 96 -1.99 -5.57 10.79
CA PHE A 96 -0.70 -6.23 10.59
C PHE A 96 0.30 -5.92 11.71
N GLN A 97 0.38 -4.67 12.18
CA GLN A 97 1.27 -4.25 13.26
C GLN A 97 0.88 -4.94 14.58
N ILE A 98 -0.41 -4.98 14.89
CA ILE A 98 -0.92 -5.67 16.09
C ILE A 98 -0.66 -7.17 15.98
N PHE A 99 -0.88 -7.78 14.81
CA PHE A 99 -0.67 -9.21 14.60
C PHE A 99 0.81 -9.61 14.58
N SER A 100 1.73 -8.69 14.29
CA SER A 100 3.17 -8.92 14.44
C SER A 100 3.64 -8.96 15.92
N LEU A 101 2.80 -8.56 16.88
CA LEU A 101 3.08 -8.59 18.33
C LEU A 101 2.62 -9.90 18.97
N GLU A 102 3.03 -11.06 18.43
CA GLU A 102 2.51 -12.40 18.77
C GLU A 102 2.46 -12.70 20.27
N ASP A 103 3.49 -12.36 21.02
CA ASP A 103 3.62 -12.70 22.45
C ASP A 103 2.74 -11.86 23.38
N THR A 104 2.16 -10.76 22.89
CA THR A 104 1.49 -9.75 23.74
C THR A 104 0.06 -9.46 23.35
N ARG A 105 -0.50 -10.24 22.41
CA ARG A 105 -1.88 -10.05 21.93
C ARG A 105 -2.81 -11.20 22.35
N LYS A 106 -4.08 -10.88 22.51
CA LYS A 106 -5.19 -11.82 22.63
C LYS A 106 -6.31 -11.44 21.70
N LEU A 107 -6.78 -12.41 20.93
CA LEU A 107 -7.92 -12.25 20.02
C LEU A 107 -9.14 -12.97 20.57
N ASP A 108 -10.28 -12.36 20.35
CA ASP A 108 -11.60 -12.99 20.48
C ASP A 108 -12.51 -12.48 19.34
N ASP A 109 -13.76 -12.91 19.30
CA ASP A 109 -14.69 -12.55 18.24
C ASP A 109 -15.02 -11.04 18.24
N ASP A 110 -14.87 -10.38 19.39
CA ASP A 110 -15.19 -8.96 19.56
C ASP A 110 -14.03 -8.01 19.21
N GLY A 111 -12.80 -8.50 19.19
CA GLY A 111 -11.66 -7.64 18.88
C GLY A 111 -10.32 -8.20 19.30
N VAL A 112 -9.35 -7.31 19.46
CA VAL A 112 -7.98 -7.64 19.82
C VAL A 112 -7.51 -6.83 21.02
N THR A 113 -6.93 -7.51 22.02
CA THR A 113 -6.21 -6.87 23.12
C THR A 113 -4.72 -7.06 22.89
N PHE A 114 -3.94 -6.00 22.98
CA PHE A 114 -2.49 -6.02 22.75
C PHE A 114 -1.77 -5.08 23.71
N THR A 115 -0.45 -5.23 23.81
CA THR A 115 0.40 -4.34 24.59
C THR A 115 1.09 -3.35 23.67
N SER A 116 0.94 -2.06 23.95
CA SER A 116 1.57 -0.98 23.19
C SER A 116 3.10 -1.08 23.27
N ILE A 117 3.77 -1.00 22.11
CA ILE A 117 5.23 -0.99 22.03
C ILE A 117 5.86 0.31 22.52
N TYR A 118 5.06 1.36 22.76
CA TYR A 118 5.53 2.70 23.12
C TYR A 118 5.61 2.93 24.62
N ASP A 119 4.66 2.39 25.38
CA ASP A 119 4.50 2.65 26.82
C ASP A 119 4.18 1.38 27.63
N GLY A 120 3.88 0.27 26.96
CA GLY A 120 3.56 -0.99 27.62
C GLY A 120 2.11 -1.10 28.09
N ASP A 121 1.26 -0.13 27.79
CA ASP A 121 -0.15 -0.17 28.16
C ASP A 121 -0.92 -1.27 27.42
N LYS A 122 -1.88 -1.90 28.12
CA LYS A 122 -2.81 -2.83 27.51
C LYS A 122 -3.95 -2.06 26.86
N ILE A 123 -4.10 -2.27 25.57
CA ILE A 123 -5.09 -1.61 24.74
C ILE A 123 -6.00 -2.67 24.15
N ARG A 124 -7.30 -2.37 24.09
CA ARG A 124 -8.27 -3.18 23.36
C ARG A 124 -8.82 -2.38 22.20
N TRP A 125 -8.84 -3.00 21.03
CA TRP A 125 -9.52 -2.50 19.85
C TRP A 125 -10.59 -3.46 19.40
N THR A 126 -11.82 -2.95 19.25
CA THR A 126 -12.90 -3.56 18.49
C THR A 126 -12.89 -3.02 17.06
N PRO A 127 -13.65 -3.61 16.14
CA PRO A 127 -13.86 -3.01 14.81
C PRO A 127 -14.40 -1.58 14.87
N GLU A 128 -15.28 -1.29 15.83
CA GLU A 128 -15.85 0.05 16.05
C GLU A 128 -14.79 1.06 16.52
N ASP A 129 -13.93 0.65 17.47
CA ASP A 129 -12.82 1.51 17.95
C ASP A 129 -11.85 1.81 16.80
N ASN A 130 -11.56 0.82 15.96
CA ASN A 130 -10.69 1.00 14.80
C ASN A 130 -11.29 1.98 13.78
N MET A 131 -12.61 1.90 13.55
CA MET A 131 -13.31 2.86 12.69
C MET A 131 -13.32 4.27 13.30
N ASP A 132 -13.58 4.41 14.60
CA ASP A 132 -13.52 5.71 15.27
C ASP A 132 -12.14 6.36 15.14
N ILE A 133 -11.07 5.60 15.37
CA ILE A 133 -9.69 6.06 15.21
C ILE A 133 -9.44 6.55 13.78
N GLN A 134 -9.77 5.76 12.75
CA GLN A 134 -9.51 6.12 11.35
C GLN A 134 -10.40 7.29 10.89
N GLN A 135 -11.62 7.39 11.38
CA GLN A 135 -12.50 8.54 11.11
C GLN A 135 -11.94 9.84 11.73
N LYS A 136 -11.35 9.77 12.93
CA LYS A 136 -10.64 10.88 13.58
C LYS A 136 -9.36 11.28 12.86
N LEU A 137 -8.60 10.30 12.37
CA LEU A 137 -7.41 10.55 11.54
C LEU A 137 -7.79 11.26 10.23
N GLY A 138 -8.92 10.93 9.63
CA GLY A 138 -9.50 11.69 8.53
C GLY A 138 -8.81 11.49 7.18
N ALA A 139 -8.23 10.30 6.92
CA ALA A 139 -7.78 9.92 5.58
C ALA A 139 -8.97 9.76 4.62
N ASP A 140 -8.75 9.90 3.31
CA ASP A 140 -9.79 9.71 2.28
C ASP A 140 -10.23 8.25 2.19
N ILE A 141 -9.28 7.32 2.34
CA ILE A 141 -9.53 5.88 2.30
C ILE A 141 -9.08 5.27 3.62
N ILE A 142 -9.92 4.43 4.18
CA ILE A 142 -9.63 3.66 5.40
C ILE A 142 -9.84 2.17 5.14
N MET A 143 -9.18 1.34 5.93
CA MET A 143 -9.25 -0.11 5.79
C MET A 143 -10.02 -0.73 6.95
N GLN A 144 -10.80 -1.80 6.70
CA GLN A 144 -11.39 -2.58 7.77
C GLN A 144 -10.34 -3.17 8.71
N LEU A 145 -10.67 -3.41 9.97
CA LEU A 145 -9.85 -4.25 10.84
C LEU A 145 -9.98 -5.73 10.39
N ASP A 146 -8.85 -6.39 10.22
CA ASP A 146 -8.77 -7.78 9.75
C ASP A 146 -7.77 -8.59 10.55
N GLN A 147 -7.82 -9.91 10.47
CA GLN A 147 -6.79 -10.80 10.97
C GLN A 147 -5.92 -11.31 9.83
N CYS A 148 -4.70 -10.78 9.72
CA CYS A 148 -3.70 -11.29 8.79
C CYS A 148 -3.07 -12.59 9.37
N PRO A 149 -3.24 -13.77 8.72
CA PRO A 149 -2.57 -15.00 9.16
C PRO A 149 -1.07 -14.91 8.90
N PRO A 150 -0.22 -15.49 9.79
CA PRO A 150 1.21 -15.59 9.51
C PRO A 150 1.49 -16.61 8.39
N TYR A 151 2.72 -16.63 7.90
CA TYR A 151 3.18 -17.68 6.98
C TYR A 151 4.44 -18.36 7.57
N PRO A 152 4.47 -19.72 7.65
CA PRO A 152 3.36 -20.62 7.34
C PRO A 152 2.28 -20.65 8.45
N ALA A 153 1.05 -20.99 8.08
CA ALA A 153 -0.05 -21.19 9.00
C ALA A 153 -0.85 -22.45 8.62
N THR A 154 -1.50 -23.09 9.60
CA THR A 154 -2.39 -24.22 9.30
C THR A 154 -3.65 -23.73 8.62
N ARG A 155 -4.28 -24.60 7.81
CA ARG A 155 -5.52 -24.27 7.13
C ARG A 155 -6.64 -23.84 8.08
N GLU A 156 -6.73 -24.50 9.24
CA GLU A 156 -7.74 -24.19 10.28
C GLU A 156 -7.52 -22.80 10.86
N PHE A 157 -6.26 -22.38 11.05
CA PHE A 157 -5.95 -21.02 11.47
C PHE A 157 -6.36 -19.99 10.41
N VAL A 158 -6.05 -20.28 9.14
CA VAL A 158 -6.40 -19.39 8.03
C VAL A 158 -7.91 -19.28 7.87
N GLN A 159 -8.66 -20.40 7.98
CA GLN A 159 -10.12 -20.40 7.95
C GLN A 159 -10.70 -19.52 9.06
N ARG A 160 -10.20 -19.68 10.30
CA ARG A 160 -10.63 -18.83 11.42
C ARG A 160 -10.34 -17.35 11.19
N ALA A 161 -9.19 -17.03 10.59
CA ALA A 161 -8.85 -15.65 10.23
C ALA A 161 -9.82 -15.08 9.19
N VAL A 162 -10.25 -15.87 8.21
CA VAL A 162 -11.28 -15.50 7.23
C VAL A 162 -12.62 -15.25 7.92
N ASP A 163 -13.06 -16.16 8.80
CA ASP A 163 -14.32 -16.02 9.52
C ASP A 163 -14.35 -14.75 10.39
N LEU A 164 -13.26 -14.51 11.11
CA LEU A 164 -13.13 -13.34 11.99
C LEU A 164 -13.07 -12.04 11.19
N SER A 165 -12.28 -12.00 10.11
CA SER A 165 -12.17 -10.81 9.26
C SER A 165 -13.50 -10.46 8.60
N ALA A 166 -14.30 -11.45 8.18
CA ALA A 166 -15.63 -11.21 7.62
C ALA A 166 -16.61 -10.65 8.67
N ASN A 167 -16.58 -11.18 9.90
CA ASN A 167 -17.41 -10.64 10.99
C ASN A 167 -17.02 -9.20 11.33
N TRP A 168 -15.74 -8.92 11.40
CA TRP A 168 -15.23 -7.57 11.66
C TRP A 168 -15.51 -6.60 10.50
N ALA A 169 -15.47 -7.08 9.24
CA ALA A 169 -15.86 -6.28 8.08
C ALA A 169 -17.27 -5.73 8.17
N ARG A 170 -18.26 -6.57 8.58
CA ARG A 170 -19.63 -6.16 8.80
C ARG A 170 -19.74 -5.06 9.85
N ARG A 171 -19.04 -5.22 10.97
CA ARG A 171 -19.04 -4.25 12.07
C ARG A 171 -18.35 -2.95 11.66
N CYS A 172 -17.20 -3.01 10.98
CA CYS A 172 -16.53 -1.84 10.42
C CYS A 172 -17.47 -1.05 9.48
N LEU A 173 -18.13 -1.75 8.55
CA LEU A 173 -19.04 -1.11 7.60
C LEU A 173 -20.22 -0.43 8.29
N SER A 174 -20.76 -1.06 9.35
CA SER A 174 -21.84 -0.49 10.16
C SER A 174 -21.40 0.72 11.00
N ALA A 175 -20.13 0.73 11.44
CA ALA A 175 -19.56 1.81 12.26
C ALA A 175 -19.05 3.00 11.44
N HIS A 176 -18.76 2.81 10.15
CA HIS A 176 -18.30 3.88 9.26
C HIS A 176 -19.43 4.86 8.94
N LYS A 177 -19.26 6.16 9.25
CA LYS A 177 -20.31 7.19 9.13
C LYS A 177 -19.96 8.33 8.19
N ARG A 178 -18.65 8.58 7.91
CA ARG A 178 -18.22 9.74 7.13
C ARG A 178 -18.57 9.59 5.65
N GLU A 179 -19.17 10.64 5.05
CA GLU A 179 -19.53 10.69 3.63
C GLU A 179 -18.33 11.04 2.72
N ASP A 180 -17.36 11.74 3.26
CA ASP A 180 -16.13 12.19 2.58
C ASP A 180 -14.97 11.20 2.72
N GLN A 181 -15.25 9.98 3.16
CA GLN A 181 -14.28 8.91 3.40
C GLN A 181 -14.78 7.58 2.85
N ALA A 182 -13.89 6.78 2.28
CA ALA A 182 -14.18 5.45 1.74
C ALA A 182 -13.67 4.35 2.67
N LEU A 183 -14.46 3.31 2.90
CA LEU A 183 -14.02 2.08 3.57
C LEU A 183 -13.70 1.00 2.52
N PHE A 184 -12.49 0.45 2.57
CA PHE A 184 -12.09 -0.73 1.79
C PHE A 184 -12.17 -2.00 2.65
N ALA A 185 -12.72 -3.06 2.08
CA ALA A 185 -12.67 -4.39 2.66
C ALA A 185 -11.29 -5.04 2.46
N ILE A 186 -10.91 -6.01 3.30
CA ILE A 186 -9.68 -6.79 3.13
C ILE A 186 -10.03 -8.28 3.02
N CYS A 187 -9.73 -8.89 1.87
CA CYS A 187 -9.85 -10.33 1.71
C CYS A 187 -8.60 -11.04 2.25
N GLN A 188 -8.83 -12.05 3.08
CA GLN A 188 -7.82 -12.92 3.63
C GLN A 188 -7.98 -14.35 3.09
N GLY A 189 -7.07 -15.28 3.41
CA GLY A 189 -7.16 -16.69 2.96
C GLY A 189 -5.80 -17.37 2.84
N GLY A 190 -4.70 -16.68 3.23
CA GLY A 190 -3.33 -17.20 3.13
C GLY A 190 -3.01 -17.62 1.70
N MET A 191 -2.40 -18.81 1.53
CA MET A 191 -2.09 -19.38 0.21
C MET A 191 -3.18 -20.35 -0.29
N HIS A 192 -4.37 -20.36 0.35
CA HIS A 192 -5.48 -21.23 -0.01
C HIS A 192 -6.49 -20.50 -0.90
N LEU A 193 -6.51 -20.79 -2.20
CA LEU A 193 -7.38 -20.11 -3.16
C LEU A 193 -8.86 -20.21 -2.79
N ASP A 194 -9.33 -21.37 -2.37
CA ASP A 194 -10.71 -21.60 -1.98
C ASP A 194 -11.12 -20.74 -0.78
N LEU A 195 -10.23 -20.54 0.22
CA LEU A 195 -10.49 -19.67 1.36
C LEU A 195 -10.50 -18.19 0.98
N ARG A 196 -9.66 -17.78 0.02
CA ARG A 196 -9.69 -16.43 -0.53
C ARG A 196 -10.97 -16.15 -1.29
N LEU A 197 -11.43 -17.08 -2.12
CA LEU A 197 -12.68 -16.97 -2.83
C LEU A 197 -13.90 -16.93 -1.88
N ASP A 198 -13.89 -17.74 -0.81
CA ASP A 198 -14.89 -17.69 0.25
C ASP A 198 -14.89 -16.31 0.96
N SER A 199 -13.70 -15.80 1.33
CA SER A 199 -13.56 -14.45 1.89
C SER A 199 -14.18 -13.38 0.99
N ILE A 200 -13.87 -13.40 -0.29
CA ILE A 200 -14.40 -12.44 -1.28
C ILE A 200 -15.93 -12.56 -1.37
N ALA A 201 -16.46 -13.78 -1.46
CA ALA A 201 -17.91 -14.01 -1.54
C ALA A 201 -18.65 -13.42 -0.32
N ARG A 202 -18.12 -13.66 0.88
CA ARG A 202 -18.68 -13.10 2.13
C ARG A 202 -18.61 -11.58 2.15
N LEU A 203 -17.49 -10.97 1.78
CA LEU A 203 -17.35 -9.51 1.75
C LEU A 203 -18.34 -8.86 0.76
N LYS A 204 -18.50 -9.46 -0.42
CA LYS A 204 -19.49 -9.03 -1.42
C LYS A 204 -20.91 -9.12 -0.85
N GLN A 205 -21.26 -10.22 -0.18
CA GLN A 205 -22.56 -10.39 0.47
C GLN A 205 -22.78 -9.33 1.55
N ILE A 206 -21.80 -9.06 2.41
CA ILE A 206 -21.87 -8.03 3.46
C ILE A 206 -22.16 -6.65 2.86
N GLY A 207 -21.47 -6.29 1.78
CA GLY A 207 -21.72 -5.03 1.07
C GLY A 207 -23.12 -4.95 0.50
N GLN A 208 -23.61 -6.02 -0.15
CA GLN A 208 -24.98 -6.09 -0.70
C GLN A 208 -26.04 -5.97 0.40
N GLU A 209 -25.88 -6.66 1.54
CA GLU A 209 -26.79 -6.58 2.69
C GLU A 209 -26.80 -5.16 3.28
N SER A 210 -25.64 -4.50 3.34
CA SER A 210 -25.53 -3.11 3.79
C SER A 210 -26.32 -2.16 2.89
N VAL A 211 -26.14 -2.27 1.57
CA VAL A 211 -26.89 -1.45 0.58
C VAL A 211 -28.39 -1.72 0.67
N ALA A 212 -28.80 -2.98 0.78
CA ALA A 212 -30.21 -3.36 0.94
C ALA A 212 -30.84 -2.77 2.22
N SER A 213 -30.01 -2.47 3.23
CA SER A 213 -30.41 -1.80 4.48
C SER A 213 -30.31 -0.27 4.43
N GLY A 214 -30.04 0.31 3.25
CA GLY A 214 -29.95 1.77 3.04
C GLY A 214 -28.61 2.38 3.47
N HIS A 215 -27.56 1.57 3.62
CA HIS A 215 -26.22 2.01 3.97
C HIS A 215 -25.26 1.88 2.79
N LYS A 216 -23.98 2.25 2.99
CA LYS A 216 -22.94 2.18 1.96
C LYS A 216 -22.45 0.75 1.73
N ASP A 217 -21.88 0.53 0.55
CA ASP A 217 -21.02 -0.62 0.24
C ASP A 217 -19.55 -0.30 0.51
N PHE A 218 -18.70 -1.31 0.53
CA PHE A 218 -17.26 -1.11 0.43
C PHE A 218 -16.90 -0.42 -0.88
N ALA A 219 -16.04 0.59 -0.81
CA ALA A 219 -15.62 1.35 -1.98
C ALA A 219 -14.47 0.69 -2.76
N GLY A 220 -13.76 -0.26 -2.16
CA GLY A 220 -12.66 -0.99 -2.76
C GLY A 220 -12.30 -2.23 -1.94
N PHE A 221 -11.31 -2.99 -2.44
CA PHE A 221 -10.89 -4.26 -1.83
C PHE A 221 -9.37 -4.34 -1.71
N GLY A 222 -8.89 -4.54 -0.47
CA GLY A 222 -7.52 -4.94 -0.17
C GLY A 222 -7.36 -6.45 -0.33
N ILE A 223 -6.24 -6.86 -0.91
CA ILE A 223 -5.78 -8.25 -0.97
C ILE A 223 -4.69 -8.38 0.10
N GLY A 224 -5.09 -8.84 1.28
CA GLY A 224 -4.21 -8.99 2.43
C GLY A 224 -3.59 -10.39 2.52
N GLY A 225 -2.62 -10.58 3.44
CA GLY A 225 -2.03 -11.87 3.74
C GLY A 225 -1.11 -12.45 2.67
N TYR A 226 -0.62 -11.61 1.77
CA TYR A 226 0.54 -11.87 0.94
C TYR A 226 1.74 -11.05 1.42
N SER A 227 2.95 -11.40 0.97
CA SER A 227 4.21 -10.73 1.39
C SER A 227 4.47 -10.79 2.91
N VAL A 228 4.05 -11.91 3.54
CA VAL A 228 4.20 -12.18 4.98
C VAL A 228 5.28 -13.25 5.26
N GLY A 229 6.10 -13.58 4.26
CA GLY A 229 7.21 -14.54 4.38
C GLY A 229 7.25 -15.63 3.31
N GLU A 230 6.20 -15.77 2.49
CA GLU A 230 6.17 -16.64 1.32
C GLU A 230 7.06 -16.09 0.18
N GLY A 231 7.48 -16.98 -0.71
CA GLY A 231 8.15 -16.56 -1.94
C GLY A 231 7.17 -15.89 -2.91
N HIS A 232 7.67 -14.97 -3.74
CA HIS A 232 6.85 -14.27 -4.71
C HIS A 232 6.09 -15.21 -5.65
N GLU A 233 6.71 -16.32 -6.10
CA GLU A 233 6.07 -17.29 -6.99
C GLU A 233 4.84 -17.92 -6.35
N THR A 234 4.90 -18.28 -5.07
CA THR A 234 3.75 -18.83 -4.33
C THR A 234 2.57 -17.86 -4.29
N MET A 235 2.81 -16.56 -4.15
CA MET A 235 1.76 -15.54 -4.25
C MET A 235 1.09 -15.57 -5.63
N PHE A 236 1.87 -15.67 -6.70
CA PHE A 236 1.33 -15.65 -8.08
C PHE A 236 0.56 -16.91 -8.45
N GLU A 237 0.70 -18.03 -7.73
CA GLU A 237 -0.13 -19.23 -7.94
C GLU A 237 -1.63 -18.95 -7.76
N THR A 238 -1.98 -17.93 -6.96
CA THR A 238 -3.38 -17.63 -6.63
C THR A 238 -3.80 -16.18 -6.90
N LEU A 239 -2.86 -15.23 -7.00
CA LEU A 239 -3.15 -13.80 -7.10
C LEU A 239 -4.06 -13.44 -8.27
N GLY A 240 -3.85 -14.03 -9.44
CA GLY A 240 -4.66 -13.76 -10.64
C GLY A 240 -6.12 -14.14 -10.43
N ASP A 241 -6.39 -15.33 -9.91
CA ASP A 241 -7.75 -15.77 -9.62
C ASP A 241 -8.43 -14.93 -8.56
N VAL A 242 -7.69 -14.54 -7.50
CA VAL A 242 -8.16 -13.64 -6.45
C VAL A 242 -8.51 -12.27 -7.02
N ALA A 243 -7.64 -11.67 -7.82
CA ALA A 243 -7.89 -10.36 -8.43
C ALA A 243 -9.14 -10.39 -9.34
N ARG A 244 -9.29 -11.44 -10.17
CA ARG A 244 -10.46 -11.58 -11.05
C ARG A 244 -11.77 -11.86 -10.32
N ALA A 245 -11.74 -12.48 -9.14
CA ALA A 245 -12.93 -12.73 -8.32
C ALA A 245 -13.48 -11.46 -7.64
N LEU A 246 -12.66 -10.43 -7.48
CA LEU A 246 -13.07 -9.13 -6.94
C LEU A 246 -13.96 -8.35 -7.92
N PRO A 247 -14.86 -7.47 -7.43
CA PRO A 247 -15.75 -6.69 -8.28
C PRO A 247 -14.98 -5.87 -9.34
N GLU A 248 -15.50 -5.82 -10.56
CA GLU A 248 -14.87 -5.09 -11.67
C GLU A 248 -14.93 -3.57 -11.47
N ASN A 249 -15.99 -3.07 -10.88
CA ASN A 249 -16.25 -1.66 -10.62
C ASN A 249 -15.65 -1.17 -9.28
N LYS A 250 -14.68 -1.87 -8.72
CA LYS A 250 -13.98 -1.49 -7.48
C LYS A 250 -12.47 -1.58 -7.67
N PRO A 251 -11.68 -0.70 -7.05
CA PRO A 251 -10.23 -0.80 -7.07
C PRO A 251 -9.75 -2.01 -6.24
N ARG A 252 -8.68 -2.63 -6.70
CA ARG A 252 -8.04 -3.82 -6.12
C ARG A 252 -6.66 -3.45 -5.61
N TYR A 253 -6.46 -3.53 -4.31
CA TYR A 253 -5.26 -3.08 -3.64
C TYR A 253 -4.47 -4.26 -3.06
N LEU A 254 -3.30 -4.59 -3.65
CA LEU A 254 -2.37 -5.58 -3.12
C LEU A 254 -1.48 -4.94 -2.07
N MET A 255 -1.69 -5.33 -0.81
CA MET A 255 -1.09 -4.67 0.35
C MET A 255 0.35 -5.11 0.60
N GLY A 256 1.23 -4.16 0.90
CA GLY A 256 2.60 -4.41 1.36
C GLY A 256 3.60 -4.86 0.28
N VAL A 257 3.26 -4.77 -1.00
CA VAL A 257 4.07 -5.23 -2.13
C VAL A 257 4.70 -4.06 -2.87
N GLY A 258 6.04 -4.06 -3.04
CA GLY A 258 6.78 -2.93 -3.63
C GLY A 258 8.05 -3.31 -4.40
N ASN A 259 8.25 -4.58 -4.71
CA ASN A 259 9.30 -5.00 -5.64
C ASN A 259 8.89 -4.63 -7.07
N PRO A 260 9.72 -3.94 -7.87
CA PRO A 260 9.34 -3.45 -9.20
C PRO A 260 8.80 -4.53 -10.13
N THR A 261 9.46 -5.69 -10.21
CA THR A 261 9.03 -6.81 -11.06
C THR A 261 7.70 -7.40 -10.57
N THR A 262 7.52 -7.50 -9.25
CA THR A 262 6.26 -7.97 -8.66
C THR A 262 5.12 -7.00 -8.95
N LEU A 263 5.36 -5.67 -8.94
CA LEU A 263 4.34 -4.68 -9.30
C LEU A 263 3.87 -4.86 -10.75
N VAL A 264 4.79 -4.96 -11.69
CA VAL A 264 4.46 -5.16 -13.12
C VAL A 264 3.69 -6.47 -13.32
N ARG A 265 4.13 -7.57 -12.68
CA ARG A 265 3.42 -8.86 -12.74
C ARG A 265 2.01 -8.77 -12.13
N ALA A 266 1.85 -8.08 -11.00
CA ALA A 266 0.57 -7.96 -10.33
C ALA A 266 -0.42 -7.08 -11.10
N VAL A 267 0.04 -6.01 -11.77
CA VAL A 267 -0.80 -5.25 -12.70
C VAL A 267 -1.26 -6.13 -13.86
N HIS A 268 -0.39 -7.00 -14.40
CA HIS A 268 -0.76 -7.97 -15.41
C HIS A 268 -1.92 -8.88 -14.96
N GLU A 269 -1.97 -9.23 -13.67
CA GLU A 269 -3.05 -10.03 -13.06
C GLU A 269 -4.31 -9.21 -12.69
N GLY A 270 -4.32 -7.90 -12.92
CA GLY A 270 -5.47 -7.03 -12.72
C GLY A 270 -5.53 -6.34 -11.36
N VAL A 271 -4.39 -6.15 -10.69
CA VAL A 271 -4.25 -5.35 -9.47
C VAL A 271 -4.06 -3.87 -9.83
N ASP A 272 -4.64 -2.98 -9.03
CA ASP A 272 -4.70 -1.53 -9.31
C ASP A 272 -3.82 -0.68 -8.40
N MET A 273 -3.67 -1.07 -7.12
CA MET A 273 -3.03 -0.24 -6.10
C MET A 273 -2.02 -1.04 -5.30
N PHE A 274 -0.94 -0.38 -4.90
CA PHE A 274 0.17 -0.98 -4.15
C PHE A 274 0.73 -0.01 -3.12
N ASP A 275 1.31 -0.55 -2.05
CA ASP A 275 2.14 0.18 -1.11
C ASP A 275 3.32 -0.66 -0.66
N CYS A 276 4.41 -0.05 -0.27
CA CYS A 276 5.47 -0.73 0.47
C CYS A 276 6.46 0.27 1.06
N VAL A 277 7.05 -0.09 2.19
CA VAL A 277 8.19 0.65 2.77
C VAL A 277 9.51 0.40 2.03
N LEU A 278 9.55 -0.55 1.11
CA LEU A 278 10.77 -1.03 0.43
C LEU A 278 11.59 0.12 -0.19
N PRO A 279 11.04 1.05 -1.00
CA PRO A 279 11.83 2.08 -1.66
C PRO A 279 12.58 2.98 -0.67
N THR A 280 11.93 3.41 0.40
CA THR A 280 12.55 4.27 1.42
C THR A 280 13.41 3.46 2.41
N ARG A 281 13.05 2.22 2.70
CA ARG A 281 13.81 1.32 3.57
C ARG A 281 15.16 0.97 2.94
N THR A 282 15.18 0.55 1.68
CA THR A 282 16.40 0.22 0.95
C THR A 282 17.27 1.44 0.70
N ALA A 283 16.66 2.60 0.44
CA ALA A 283 17.38 3.88 0.32
C ALA A 283 18.19 4.21 1.59
N ARG A 284 17.59 4.04 2.78
CA ARG A 284 18.31 4.24 4.06
C ARG A 284 19.46 3.23 4.27
N MET A 285 19.40 2.08 3.59
CA MET A 285 20.48 1.10 3.57
C MET A 285 21.52 1.37 2.50
N GLY A 286 21.34 2.42 1.70
CA GLY A 286 22.26 2.84 0.64
C GLY A 286 22.02 2.14 -0.70
N THR A 287 20.82 1.63 -0.97
CA THR A 287 20.49 0.97 -2.24
C THR A 287 19.57 1.87 -3.08
N ALA A 288 19.94 2.09 -4.34
CA ALA A 288 19.13 2.73 -5.37
C ALA A 288 18.49 1.68 -6.30
N PHE A 289 17.29 1.96 -6.77
CA PHE A 289 16.67 1.27 -7.89
C PHE A 289 17.17 1.86 -9.22
N SER A 290 17.22 1.09 -10.28
CA SER A 290 17.54 1.61 -11.61
C SER A 290 17.00 0.70 -12.72
N SER A 291 16.97 1.21 -13.93
CA SER A 291 16.67 0.45 -15.16
C SER A 291 17.63 -0.70 -15.42
N GLN A 292 18.76 -0.73 -14.72
CA GLN A 292 19.77 -1.79 -14.80
C GLN A 292 19.80 -2.71 -13.57
N GLY A 293 18.80 -2.59 -12.66
CA GLY A 293 18.74 -3.33 -11.42
C GLY A 293 19.15 -2.51 -10.19
N ARG A 294 19.38 -3.19 -9.07
CA ARG A 294 19.69 -2.55 -7.79
C ARG A 294 21.16 -2.12 -7.72
N MET A 295 21.41 -0.93 -7.20
CA MET A 295 22.74 -0.40 -7.01
C MET A 295 23.02 -0.18 -5.53
N ASN A 296 23.98 -0.94 -4.96
CA ASN A 296 24.49 -0.65 -3.63
C ASN A 296 25.52 0.50 -3.71
N MET A 297 25.13 1.68 -3.27
CA MET A 297 25.94 2.90 -3.35
C MET A 297 27.20 2.89 -2.47
N ARG A 298 27.36 1.87 -1.60
CA ARG A 298 28.60 1.67 -0.83
C ARG A 298 29.74 1.11 -1.69
N ASN A 299 29.45 0.55 -2.86
CA ASN A 299 30.44 -0.09 -3.74
C ASN A 299 31.52 0.90 -4.22
N ALA A 300 32.79 0.42 -4.24
CA ALA A 300 33.93 1.22 -4.64
C ALA A 300 33.86 1.69 -6.09
N LYS A 301 33.20 0.94 -6.99
CA LYS A 301 33.04 1.30 -8.41
C LYS A 301 32.44 2.67 -8.64
N PHE A 302 31.60 3.18 -7.69
CA PHE A 302 30.96 4.47 -7.81
C PHE A 302 31.83 5.65 -7.29
N LYS A 303 33.09 5.42 -6.81
CA LYS A 303 33.92 6.46 -6.24
C LYS A 303 34.28 7.59 -7.25
N HIS A 304 34.50 7.23 -8.49
CA HIS A 304 34.82 8.16 -9.58
C HIS A 304 33.75 8.18 -10.67
N ASP A 305 32.51 7.80 -10.33
CA ASP A 305 31.38 7.81 -11.24
C ASP A 305 30.57 9.10 -11.05
N PHE A 306 30.74 10.03 -11.97
CA PHE A 306 30.12 11.36 -11.93
C PHE A 306 28.78 11.41 -12.69
N GLY A 307 28.27 10.28 -13.20
CA GLY A 307 26.96 10.18 -13.82
C GLY A 307 25.82 10.15 -12.79
N PRO A 308 24.56 10.30 -13.25
CA PRO A 308 23.36 10.18 -12.40
C PRO A 308 23.19 8.74 -11.89
N LEU A 309 22.29 8.54 -10.90
CA LEU A 309 21.94 7.18 -10.43
C LEU A 309 21.44 6.31 -11.59
N ASP A 310 20.52 6.82 -12.37
CA ASP A 310 20.02 6.16 -13.58
C ASP A 310 19.96 7.19 -14.72
N PRO A 311 20.69 6.97 -15.84
CA PRO A 311 20.66 7.87 -16.98
C PRO A 311 19.27 8.02 -17.63
N ALA A 312 18.39 7.02 -17.49
CA ALA A 312 17.03 7.06 -18.00
C ALA A 312 16.05 7.78 -17.04
N CYS A 313 16.50 8.14 -15.83
CA CYS A 313 15.65 8.71 -14.79
C CYS A 313 15.71 10.23 -14.77
N SER A 314 14.55 10.88 -14.79
CA SER A 314 14.42 12.35 -14.74
C SER A 314 14.06 12.91 -13.36
N CYS A 315 14.22 12.12 -12.27
CA CYS A 315 13.92 12.58 -10.93
C CYS A 315 14.84 13.74 -10.49
N PRO A 316 14.44 14.54 -9.47
CA PRO A 316 15.27 15.64 -8.95
C PRO A 316 16.68 15.20 -8.56
N THR A 317 16.83 14.02 -7.96
CA THR A 317 18.15 13.48 -7.56
C THR A 317 19.06 13.23 -8.77
N CYS A 318 18.54 12.55 -9.81
CA CYS A 318 19.34 12.23 -11.01
C CYS A 318 19.72 13.48 -11.82
N LYS A 319 18.88 14.52 -11.80
CA LYS A 319 19.15 15.79 -12.49
C LYS A 319 20.27 16.61 -11.84
N THR A 320 20.54 16.41 -10.56
CA THR A 320 21.38 17.33 -9.78
C THR A 320 22.58 16.67 -9.09
N HIS A 321 22.57 15.35 -8.88
CA HIS A 321 23.59 14.68 -8.08
C HIS A 321 24.21 13.48 -8.79
N SER A 322 25.53 13.32 -8.63
CA SER A 322 26.26 12.18 -9.19
C SER A 322 26.27 10.97 -8.25
N ARG A 323 26.49 9.78 -8.82
CA ARG A 323 26.72 8.54 -8.06
C ARG A 323 27.88 8.68 -7.07
N SER A 324 28.97 9.36 -7.48
CA SER A 324 30.14 9.62 -6.62
C SER A 324 29.75 10.41 -5.36
N TYR A 325 29.00 11.50 -5.51
CA TYR A 325 28.54 12.31 -4.38
C TYR A 325 27.58 11.55 -3.46
N ILE A 326 26.58 10.86 -4.03
CA ILE A 326 25.64 10.06 -3.26
C ILE A 326 26.37 8.94 -2.50
N ARG A 327 27.34 8.27 -3.15
CA ARG A 327 28.22 7.31 -2.48
C ARG A 327 28.95 7.93 -1.30
N HIS A 328 29.50 9.12 -1.46
CA HIS A 328 30.18 9.83 -0.38
C HIS A 328 29.25 10.03 0.81
N LEU A 329 28.03 10.55 0.59
CA LEU A 329 27.04 10.76 1.64
C LEU A 329 26.67 9.45 2.35
N VAL A 330 26.39 8.39 1.58
CA VAL A 330 26.05 7.06 2.13
C VAL A 330 27.19 6.48 2.97
N LYS A 331 28.43 6.67 2.56
CA LYS A 331 29.62 6.20 3.31
C LYS A 331 29.86 6.98 4.60
N GLN A 332 29.50 8.26 4.61
CA GLN A 332 29.58 9.13 5.79
C GLN A 332 28.36 9.02 6.70
N ASN A 333 27.35 8.21 6.31
CA ASN A 333 26.03 8.12 6.98
C ASN A 333 25.32 9.46 7.08
N GLU A 334 25.50 10.36 6.11
CA GLU A 334 24.80 11.63 6.03
C GLU A 334 23.33 11.41 5.67
N MET A 335 22.41 12.08 6.41
CA MET A 335 20.98 11.97 6.19
C MET A 335 20.57 12.31 4.75
N LEU A 336 21.24 13.30 4.14
CA LEU A 336 20.96 13.72 2.77
C LEU A 336 21.13 12.55 1.77
N GLY A 337 22.07 11.64 2.00
CA GLY A 337 22.23 10.45 1.16
C GLY A 337 21.00 9.57 1.15
N SER A 338 20.40 9.32 2.32
CA SER A 338 19.15 8.56 2.44
C SER A 338 17.94 9.31 1.84
N VAL A 339 17.88 10.64 1.97
CA VAL A 339 16.84 11.48 1.38
C VAL A 339 16.88 11.43 -0.14
N LEU A 340 18.05 11.67 -0.74
CA LEU A 340 18.24 11.65 -2.20
C LEU A 340 17.91 10.28 -2.81
N LEU A 341 18.34 9.21 -2.15
CA LEU A 341 18.01 7.85 -2.57
C LEU A 341 16.52 7.53 -2.42
N SER A 342 15.87 8.02 -1.35
CA SER A 342 14.42 7.83 -1.16
C SER A 342 13.61 8.55 -2.23
N ILE A 343 13.97 9.79 -2.57
CA ILE A 343 13.35 10.55 -3.67
C ILE A 343 13.46 9.78 -4.98
N HIS A 344 14.68 9.28 -5.28
CA HIS A 344 14.92 8.52 -6.51
C HIS A 344 14.13 7.21 -6.56
N ASN A 345 14.18 6.40 -5.49
CA ASN A 345 13.51 5.10 -5.46
C ASN A 345 11.98 5.25 -5.51
N LEU A 346 11.42 6.27 -4.84
CA LEU A 346 10.00 6.57 -4.94
C LEU A 346 9.63 7.00 -6.35
N TYR A 347 10.37 7.94 -6.93
CA TYR A 347 10.15 8.38 -8.31
C TYR A 347 10.18 7.20 -9.28
N PHE A 348 11.14 6.27 -9.10
CA PHE A 348 11.27 5.09 -9.94
C PHE A 348 9.98 4.24 -9.93
N LEU A 349 9.41 3.95 -8.75
CA LEU A 349 8.18 3.15 -8.65
C LEU A 349 6.95 3.91 -9.13
N LEU A 350 6.83 5.20 -8.80
CA LEU A 350 5.72 6.04 -9.27
C LEU A 350 5.70 6.09 -10.80
N HIS A 351 6.86 6.38 -11.40
CA HIS A 351 6.98 6.46 -12.85
C HIS A 351 6.81 5.09 -13.56
N LEU A 352 7.24 4.00 -12.91
CA LEU A 352 6.96 2.65 -13.40
C LEU A 352 5.45 2.37 -13.50
N MET A 353 4.68 2.81 -12.50
CA MET A 353 3.22 2.67 -12.51
C MET A 353 2.55 3.61 -13.50
N ASP A 354 3.06 4.83 -13.70
CA ASP A 354 2.59 5.73 -14.75
C ASP A 354 2.80 5.11 -16.14
N SER A 355 3.99 4.55 -16.40
CA SER A 355 4.30 3.85 -17.66
C SER A 355 3.41 2.61 -17.87
N ALA A 356 3.15 1.84 -16.80
CA ALA A 356 2.22 0.73 -16.82
C ALA A 356 0.79 1.19 -17.20
N ARG A 357 0.33 2.30 -16.59
CA ARG A 357 -0.97 2.89 -16.92
C ARG A 357 -1.05 3.35 -18.38
N GLU A 358 -0.03 4.04 -18.88
CA GLU A 358 0.03 4.48 -20.28
C GLU A 358 -0.04 3.29 -21.24
N ALA A 359 0.66 2.21 -20.95
CA ALA A 359 0.62 0.98 -21.72
C ALA A 359 -0.79 0.34 -21.72
N VAL A 360 -1.50 0.33 -20.59
CA VAL A 360 -2.89 -0.15 -20.53
C VAL A 360 -3.82 0.73 -21.37
N LEU A 361 -3.71 2.06 -21.24
CA LEU A 361 -4.52 3.02 -22.02
C LEU A 361 -4.29 2.88 -23.52
N ALA A 362 -3.07 2.54 -23.94
CA ALA A 362 -2.71 2.29 -25.34
C ALA A 362 -3.10 0.87 -25.83
N GLY A 363 -3.61 -0.02 -24.96
CA GLY A 363 -3.89 -1.42 -25.30
C GLY A 363 -2.63 -2.28 -25.52
N ALA A 364 -1.47 -1.82 -25.04
CA ALA A 364 -0.14 -2.40 -25.29
C ALA A 364 0.52 -2.97 -24.00
N TYR A 365 -0.27 -3.33 -22.99
CA TYR A 365 0.30 -3.76 -21.70
C TYR A 365 1.10 -5.06 -21.82
N GLU A 366 0.70 -5.99 -22.68
CA GLU A 366 1.45 -7.23 -22.88
C GLU A 366 2.87 -6.97 -23.43
N GLU A 367 3.01 -6.02 -24.38
CA GLU A 367 4.32 -5.60 -24.91
C GLU A 367 5.18 -4.97 -23.80
N PHE A 368 4.60 -4.04 -23.04
CA PHE A 368 5.27 -3.42 -21.87
C PHE A 368 5.72 -4.48 -20.85
N TYR A 369 4.86 -5.46 -20.55
CA TYR A 369 5.16 -6.55 -19.63
C TYR A 369 6.35 -7.39 -20.11
N GLN A 370 6.35 -7.81 -21.39
CA GLN A 370 7.44 -8.59 -21.97
C GLN A 370 8.75 -7.80 -22.03
N ASP A 371 8.71 -6.53 -22.38
CA ASP A 371 9.87 -5.65 -22.39
C ASP A 371 10.47 -5.53 -20.98
N TRP A 372 9.61 -5.35 -19.95
CA TRP A 372 10.06 -5.33 -18.56
C TRP A 372 10.70 -6.66 -18.16
N MET A 373 10.02 -7.78 -18.39
CA MET A 373 10.50 -9.11 -17.99
C MET A 373 11.81 -9.52 -18.67
N ASN A 374 12.08 -8.99 -19.87
CA ASN A 374 13.35 -9.20 -20.58
C ASN A 374 14.44 -8.20 -20.17
N SER A 375 14.12 -7.17 -19.40
CA SER A 375 15.06 -6.11 -19.01
C SER A 375 16.10 -6.61 -18.00
N PRO A 376 17.27 -5.95 -17.90
CA PRO A 376 18.24 -6.20 -16.83
C PRO A 376 17.64 -5.96 -15.43
N ALA A 377 16.75 -4.98 -15.29
CA ALA A 377 16.09 -4.66 -14.04
C ALA A 377 15.28 -5.86 -13.51
N ALA A 378 14.46 -6.49 -14.33
CA ALA A 378 13.58 -7.59 -13.91
C ALA A 378 14.36 -8.79 -13.33
N LYS A 379 15.59 -9.01 -13.77
CA LYS A 379 16.44 -10.13 -13.31
C LYS A 379 17.03 -9.90 -11.92
N ASP A 380 17.08 -8.65 -11.47
CA ASP A 380 17.69 -8.27 -10.20
C ASP A 380 16.64 -7.91 -9.12
N TYR A 381 15.41 -7.70 -9.53
CA TYR A 381 14.26 -7.47 -8.68
C TYR A 381 13.39 -8.72 -8.60
#